data_8b25ba964d36c42b1c50058f1c52737e
#
_entry.id   8b25ba964d36c42b1c50058f1c52737e
#
_cell.length_a   1.000
_cell.length_b   1.000
_cell.length_c   1.000
_cell.angle_alpha   90.00
_cell.angle_beta   90.00
_cell.angle_gamma   90.00
#
_symmetry.space_group_name_H-M   'P 1'
#
loop_
_entity.id
_entity.type
_entity.pdbx_description
1 polymer ?
#
loop_
_entity_poly.entity_id
_entity_poly.type
_entity_poly.pdbx_seq_one_letter_code
_entity_poly.pdbx_strand_id
1 'polypeptide(L)'
;MKSLSDTRFSFDNRNDIDILTDENRSIFAKQAVLYRLCAAVFEQSEIEKIDESYFALTNSLSPYIQNNFTNKLRLQDIATQFGYDYSYISSIFNKNFDMDFASFVNKYRIQFACELLKDTNDDVTQIAMKCGFSTIRNFNRVFKNETGQTPKAYRKLNSSNSPSDSEQREDK
;
A
#
# COMPACT_ATOMS: atom_id res chain seq x y z
N MET A 1 31.54 0.50 9.27
CA MET A 1 30.53 -0.43 8.72
C MET A 1 30.80 -1.80 9.36
N LYS A 2 30.10 -2.15 10.43
CA LYS A 2 30.10 -3.50 11.00
C LYS A 2 29.08 -4.32 10.21
N SER A 3 29.50 -5.46 9.71
CA SER A 3 28.66 -6.33 8.87
C SER A 3 27.54 -6.92 9.73
N LEU A 4 26.33 -6.95 9.17
CA LEU A 4 25.12 -7.55 9.74
C LEU A 4 25.22 -9.08 9.96
N SER A 5 26.39 -9.68 9.70
CA SER A 5 26.58 -11.13 9.76
C SER A 5 26.92 -11.71 11.15
N ASP A 6 27.05 -10.87 12.19
CA ASP A 6 27.53 -11.33 13.51
C ASP A 6 26.49 -11.25 14.63
N THR A 7 25.25 -10.93 14.33
CA THR A 7 24.15 -10.99 15.29
C THR A 7 23.61 -12.43 15.37
N ARG A 8 24.25 -13.26 16.18
CA ARG A 8 23.65 -14.53 16.62
C ARG A 8 22.46 -14.22 17.51
N PHE A 9 21.27 -14.21 16.90
CA PHE A 9 20.03 -14.31 17.66
C PHE A 9 20.03 -15.66 18.36
N SER A 10 20.33 -15.70 19.65
CA SER A 10 20.09 -16.89 20.45
C SER A 10 18.60 -16.96 20.78
N PHE A 11 17.80 -17.33 19.79
CA PHE A 11 16.44 -17.72 20.02
C PHE A 11 16.43 -19.12 20.65
N ASP A 12 15.60 -19.32 21.64
CA ASP A 12 15.12 -20.65 21.99
C ASP A 12 14.11 -21.07 20.89
N ASN A 13 14.69 -21.24 19.69
CA ASN A 13 14.01 -21.18 18.39
C ASN A 13 12.93 -22.25 18.18
N ARG A 14 13.03 -23.40 18.86
CA ARG A 14 12.11 -24.52 18.60
C ARG A 14 10.76 -24.29 19.27
N ASN A 15 10.77 -23.89 20.52
CA ASN A 15 9.52 -23.71 21.28
C ASN A 15 8.69 -22.53 20.75
N ASP A 16 9.33 -21.44 20.31
CA ASP A 16 8.63 -20.27 19.76
C ASP A 16 8.03 -20.56 18.37
N ILE A 17 8.74 -21.29 17.53
CA ILE A 17 8.23 -21.74 16.22
C ILE A 17 7.08 -22.72 16.42
N ASP A 18 7.21 -23.69 17.33
CA ASP A 18 6.17 -24.64 17.62
C ASP A 18 4.88 -23.97 18.12
N ILE A 19 5.00 -22.93 18.97
CA ILE A 19 3.84 -22.14 19.42
C ILE A 19 3.18 -21.38 18.27
N LEU A 20 3.96 -20.78 17.34
CA LEU A 20 3.44 -20.00 16.24
C LEU A 20 2.77 -20.86 15.16
N THR A 21 3.28 -22.08 14.95
CA THR A 21 2.82 -22.99 13.88
C THR A 21 1.73 -23.96 14.35
N ASP A 22 1.57 -24.18 15.66
CA ASP A 22 0.52 -25.04 16.19
C ASP A 22 -0.86 -24.38 16.06
N GLU A 23 -1.71 -24.94 15.21
CA GLU A 23 -3.07 -24.43 14.96
C GLU A 23 -3.97 -24.47 16.21
N ASN A 24 -3.71 -25.39 17.15
CA ASN A 24 -4.49 -25.56 18.37
C ASN A 24 -4.06 -24.62 19.51
N ARG A 25 -2.98 -23.88 19.35
CA ARG A 25 -2.51 -22.92 20.36
C ARG A 25 -3.38 -21.67 20.37
N SER A 26 -3.65 -21.20 21.59
CA SER A 26 -4.38 -19.97 21.83
C SER A 26 -3.74 -18.79 21.10
N ILE A 27 -4.58 -17.91 20.52
CA ILE A 27 -4.14 -16.68 19.88
C ILE A 27 -3.30 -15.80 20.83
N PHE A 28 -3.60 -15.82 22.12
CA PHE A 28 -2.84 -15.09 23.15
C PHE A 28 -1.42 -15.64 23.33
N ALA A 29 -1.24 -16.97 23.21
CA ALA A 29 0.09 -17.58 23.26
C ALA A 29 0.93 -17.18 22.04
N LYS A 30 0.33 -17.14 20.86
CA LYS A 30 0.98 -16.67 19.62
C LYS A 30 1.36 -15.18 19.71
N GLN A 31 0.46 -14.36 20.23
CA GLN A 31 0.73 -12.92 20.46
C GLN A 31 1.87 -12.71 21.47
N ALA A 32 1.93 -13.48 22.56
CA ALA A 32 3.01 -13.37 23.53
C ALA A 32 4.38 -13.69 22.93
N VAL A 33 4.45 -14.69 22.05
CA VAL A 33 5.68 -14.99 21.30
C VAL A 33 6.05 -13.83 20.38
N LEU A 34 5.07 -13.30 19.66
CA LEU A 34 5.30 -12.17 18.74
C LEU A 34 5.81 -10.92 19.47
N TYR A 35 5.19 -10.56 20.62
CA TYR A 35 5.67 -9.44 21.45
C TYR A 35 7.09 -9.67 21.96
N ARG A 36 7.43 -10.88 22.38
CA ARG A 36 8.78 -11.23 22.84
C ARG A 36 9.81 -11.12 21.71
N LEU A 37 9.46 -11.56 20.49
CA LEU A 37 10.29 -11.39 19.30
C LEU A 37 10.51 -9.92 18.95
N CYS A 38 9.43 -9.13 18.97
CA CYS A 38 9.51 -7.68 18.76
C CYS A 38 10.43 -7.02 19.81
N ALA A 39 10.25 -7.35 21.10
CA ALA A 39 11.08 -6.80 22.18
C ALA A 39 12.57 -7.13 21.97
N ALA A 40 12.90 -8.39 21.63
CA ALA A 40 14.28 -8.81 21.38
C ALA A 40 14.91 -8.05 20.17
N VAL A 41 14.13 -7.81 19.11
CA VAL A 41 14.58 -7.00 17.97
C VAL A 41 14.80 -5.55 18.40
N PHE A 42 13.90 -4.98 19.20
CA PHE A 42 14.03 -3.61 19.70
C PHE A 42 15.22 -3.43 20.65
N GLU A 43 15.50 -4.38 21.54
CA GLU A 43 16.65 -4.33 22.45
C GLU A 43 17.99 -4.41 21.74
N GLN A 44 18.05 -5.12 20.60
CA GLN A 44 19.29 -5.30 19.84
C GLN A 44 19.49 -4.26 18.71
N SER A 45 18.44 -3.54 18.35
CA SER A 45 18.55 -2.45 17.39
C SER A 45 19.02 -1.18 18.10
N GLU A 46 20.14 -0.57 17.66
CA GLU A 46 20.41 0.84 17.93
C GLU A 46 19.31 1.64 17.21
N ILE A 47 18.17 1.82 17.89
CA ILE A 47 17.10 2.67 17.38
C ILE A 47 17.65 4.09 17.46
N GLU A 48 18.10 4.63 16.33
CA GLU A 48 18.26 6.08 16.20
C GLU A 48 16.96 6.70 16.70
N LYS A 49 17.07 7.66 17.64
CA LYS A 49 15.89 8.40 18.14
C LYS A 49 15.16 8.96 16.94
N ILE A 50 14.04 8.32 16.58
CA ILE A 50 13.18 8.83 15.53
C ILE A 50 12.68 10.17 16.03
N ASP A 51 12.96 11.23 15.27
CA ASP A 51 12.42 12.54 15.56
C ASP A 51 10.89 12.42 15.60
N GLU A 52 10.29 12.73 16.77
CA GLU A 52 8.84 12.63 16.95
C GLU A 52 8.06 13.42 15.89
N SER A 53 8.62 14.55 15.45
CA SER A 53 8.04 15.38 14.39
C SER A 53 8.03 14.64 13.03
N TYR A 54 9.10 13.92 12.74
CA TYR A 54 9.22 13.09 11.53
C TYR A 54 8.23 11.93 11.53
N PHE A 55 8.09 11.25 12.68
CA PHE A 55 7.14 10.16 12.84
C PHE A 55 5.68 10.63 12.73
N ALA A 56 5.34 11.73 13.39
CA ALA A 56 4.02 12.35 13.32
C ALA A 56 3.67 12.77 11.88
N LEU A 57 4.63 13.37 11.17
CA LEU A 57 4.45 13.81 9.79
C LEU A 57 4.22 12.61 8.85
N THR A 58 5.06 11.58 8.92
CA THR A 58 4.92 10.40 8.05
C THR A 58 3.60 9.68 8.27
N ASN A 59 3.15 9.57 9.53
CA ASN A 59 1.85 9.00 9.87
C ASN A 59 0.66 9.84 9.40
N SER A 60 0.84 11.14 9.22
CA SER A 60 -0.22 12.06 8.76
C SER A 60 -0.29 12.15 7.24
N LEU A 61 0.82 11.99 6.53
CA LEU A 61 0.89 12.11 5.07
C LEU A 61 0.10 11.02 4.34
N SER A 62 0.23 9.77 4.76
CA SER A 62 -0.44 8.64 4.10
C SER A 62 -1.97 8.74 4.18
N PRO A 63 -2.61 8.95 5.34
CA PRO A 63 -4.05 9.17 5.42
C PRO A 63 -4.52 10.41 4.67
N TYR A 64 -3.74 11.50 4.69
CA TYR A 64 -4.09 12.70 3.94
C TYR A 64 -4.15 12.43 2.44
N ILE A 65 -3.17 11.73 1.87
CA ILE A 65 -3.15 11.36 0.46
C ILE A 65 -4.28 10.39 0.14
N GLN A 66 -4.52 9.40 1.00
CA GLN A 66 -5.60 8.42 0.85
C GLN A 66 -6.99 9.07 0.80
N ASN A 67 -7.20 10.13 1.55
CA ASN A 67 -8.48 10.86 1.54
C ASN A 67 -8.61 11.87 0.39
N ASN A 68 -7.52 12.20 -0.31
CA ASN A 68 -7.48 13.28 -1.29
C ASN A 68 -6.93 12.88 -2.66
N PHE A 69 -6.59 11.62 -2.92
CA PHE A 69 -5.90 11.19 -4.15
C PHE A 69 -6.69 11.46 -5.43
N THR A 70 -8.02 11.55 -5.37
CA THR A 70 -8.87 11.88 -6.52
C THR A 70 -8.79 13.35 -6.92
N ASN A 71 -8.35 14.21 -6.00
CA ASN A 71 -8.16 15.64 -6.23
C ASN A 71 -6.82 15.93 -6.92
N LYS A 72 -6.65 17.18 -7.38
CA LYS A 72 -5.36 17.65 -7.87
C LYS A 72 -4.39 17.83 -6.70
N LEU A 73 -3.59 16.81 -6.41
CA LEU A 73 -2.57 16.85 -5.38
C LEU A 73 -1.21 17.27 -5.98
N ARG A 74 -0.57 18.25 -5.35
CA ARG A 74 0.82 18.62 -5.61
C ARG A 74 1.62 18.53 -4.32
N LEU A 75 2.83 18.02 -4.39
CA LEU A 75 3.71 17.93 -3.23
C LEU A 75 3.96 19.29 -2.57
N GLN A 76 4.01 20.37 -3.38
CA GLN A 76 4.14 21.74 -2.89
C GLN A 76 2.95 22.17 -2.01
N ASP A 77 1.72 21.79 -2.40
CA ASP A 77 0.52 22.14 -1.64
C ASP A 77 0.51 21.42 -0.30
N ILE A 78 0.94 20.15 -0.29
CA ILE A 78 1.10 19.34 0.93
C ILE A 78 2.18 19.94 1.83
N ALA A 79 3.35 20.28 1.30
CA ALA A 79 4.44 20.90 2.04
C ALA A 79 3.96 22.19 2.74
N THR A 80 3.28 23.05 2.01
CA THR A 80 2.69 24.28 2.56
C THR A 80 1.65 24.00 3.66
N GLN A 81 0.77 23.04 3.43
CA GLN A 81 -0.29 22.69 4.40
C GLN A 81 0.27 22.14 5.71
N PHE A 82 1.31 21.34 5.65
CA PHE A 82 1.96 20.76 6.83
C PHE A 82 3.03 21.67 7.44
N GLY A 83 3.32 22.83 6.85
CA GLY A 83 4.30 23.79 7.35
C GLY A 83 5.76 23.38 7.15
N TYR A 84 6.05 22.59 6.13
CA TYR A 84 7.39 22.12 5.82
C TYR A 84 7.87 22.58 4.43
N ASP A 85 9.18 22.55 4.23
CA ASP A 85 9.76 22.80 2.91
C ASP A 85 9.51 21.63 1.94
N TYR A 86 9.37 21.98 0.66
CA TYR A 86 9.20 21.00 -0.42
C TYR A 86 10.30 19.93 -0.43
N SER A 87 11.55 20.33 -0.29
CA SER A 87 12.70 19.43 -0.31
C SER A 87 12.66 18.43 0.86
N TYR A 88 12.22 18.86 2.04
CA TYR A 88 12.06 18.01 3.20
C TYR A 88 10.99 16.95 2.98
N ILE A 89 9.77 17.35 2.55
CA ILE A 89 8.70 16.39 2.24
C ILE A 89 9.10 15.43 1.11
N SER A 90 9.76 15.94 0.05
CA SER A 90 10.24 15.10 -1.05
C SER A 90 11.24 14.04 -0.58
N SER A 91 12.15 14.41 0.33
CA SER A 91 13.12 13.47 0.90
C SER A 91 12.46 12.37 1.74
N ILE A 92 11.37 12.67 2.44
CA ILE A 92 10.58 11.70 3.20
C ILE A 92 9.97 10.65 2.27
N PHE A 93 9.40 11.06 1.13
CA PHE A 93 8.85 10.10 0.17
C PHE A 93 9.91 9.14 -0.36
N ASN A 94 11.06 9.66 -0.76
CA ASN A 94 12.15 8.84 -1.28
C ASN A 94 12.70 7.87 -0.23
N LYS A 95 12.82 8.31 1.04
CA LYS A 95 13.37 7.48 2.12
C LYS A 95 12.40 6.41 2.63
N ASN A 96 11.11 6.77 2.76
CA ASN A 96 10.14 5.89 3.42
C ASN A 96 9.37 4.98 2.46
N PHE A 97 9.17 5.43 1.23
CA PHE A 97 8.32 4.73 0.27
C PHE A 97 9.09 4.19 -0.93
N ASP A 98 10.40 4.47 -1.03
CA ASP A 98 11.27 4.09 -2.15
C ASP A 98 10.66 4.45 -3.52
N MET A 99 9.93 5.57 -3.55
CA MET A 99 9.28 6.09 -4.75
C MET A 99 9.00 7.58 -4.64
N ASP A 100 8.79 8.25 -5.77
CA ASP A 100 8.37 9.64 -5.78
C ASP A 100 6.88 9.80 -5.40
N PHE A 101 6.52 11.03 -5.05
CA PHE A 101 5.16 11.39 -4.65
C PHE A 101 4.11 11.07 -5.73
N ALA A 102 4.42 11.32 -7.01
CA ALA A 102 3.48 11.09 -8.10
C ALA A 102 3.19 9.58 -8.26
N SER A 103 4.21 8.75 -8.15
CA SER A 103 4.08 7.29 -8.14
C SER A 103 3.28 6.80 -6.96
N PHE A 104 3.50 7.36 -5.77
CA PHE A 104 2.74 7.03 -4.57
C PHE A 104 1.25 7.33 -4.73
N VAL A 105 0.89 8.55 -5.18
CA VAL A 105 -0.52 8.92 -5.45
C VAL A 105 -1.12 8.04 -6.54
N ASN A 106 -0.37 7.73 -7.60
CA ASN A 106 -0.85 6.90 -8.70
C ASN A 106 -1.21 5.48 -8.24
N LYS A 107 -0.53 4.89 -7.26
CA LYS A 107 -0.91 3.59 -6.70
C LYS A 107 -2.34 3.61 -6.14
N TYR A 108 -2.69 4.60 -5.34
CA TYR A 108 -4.07 4.74 -4.82
C TYR A 108 -5.08 4.93 -5.96
N ARG A 109 -4.76 5.78 -6.94
CA ARG A 109 -5.62 6.02 -8.10
C ARG A 109 -5.87 4.77 -8.92
N ILE A 110 -4.84 3.96 -9.15
CA ILE A 110 -4.97 2.72 -9.92
C ILE A 110 -5.71 1.65 -9.13
N GLN A 111 -5.48 1.53 -7.82
CA GLN A 111 -6.24 0.63 -6.98
C GLN A 111 -7.74 0.96 -7.05
N PHE A 112 -8.11 2.21 -6.87
CA PHE A 112 -9.49 2.67 -6.99
C PHE A 112 -10.06 2.46 -8.40
N ALA A 113 -9.26 2.67 -9.45
CA ALA A 113 -9.67 2.38 -10.81
C ALA A 113 -9.96 0.88 -11.04
N CYS A 114 -9.18 0.01 -10.43
CA CYS A 114 -9.42 -1.45 -10.49
C CYS A 114 -10.75 -1.83 -9.85
N GLU A 115 -11.13 -1.20 -8.74
CA GLU A 115 -12.44 -1.38 -8.09
C GLU A 115 -13.58 -0.90 -9.02
N LEU A 116 -13.49 0.34 -9.52
CA LEU A 116 -14.49 0.88 -10.44
C LEU A 116 -14.65 0.06 -11.73
N LEU A 117 -13.53 -0.48 -12.26
CA LEU A 117 -13.57 -1.33 -13.45
C LEU A 117 -14.29 -2.66 -13.22
N LYS A 118 -14.29 -3.20 -11.99
CA LYS A 118 -15.00 -4.43 -11.59
C LYS A 118 -16.46 -4.16 -11.27
N ASP A 119 -16.72 -3.08 -10.54
CA ASP A 119 -17.99 -2.87 -9.87
C ASP A 119 -18.96 -1.99 -10.67
N THR A 120 -18.47 -1.33 -11.74
CA THR A 120 -19.28 -0.41 -12.55
C THR A 120 -19.15 -0.66 -14.05
N ASN A 121 -20.17 -0.21 -14.79
CA ASN A 121 -20.17 -0.17 -16.25
C ASN A 121 -19.72 1.20 -16.81
N ASP A 122 -19.16 2.07 -15.97
CA ASP A 122 -18.68 3.38 -16.39
C ASP A 122 -17.66 3.26 -17.54
N ASP A 123 -17.69 4.21 -18.46
CA ASP A 123 -16.65 4.26 -19.50
C ASP A 123 -15.26 4.49 -18.90
N VAL A 124 -14.25 3.91 -19.54
CA VAL A 124 -12.83 4.00 -19.10
C VAL A 124 -12.38 5.46 -18.94
N THR A 125 -12.89 6.35 -19.79
CA THR A 125 -12.60 7.79 -19.67
C THR A 125 -13.20 8.40 -18.42
N GLN A 126 -14.44 8.03 -18.08
CA GLN A 126 -15.12 8.47 -16.85
C GLN A 126 -14.37 7.98 -15.62
N ILE A 127 -13.97 6.70 -15.60
CA ILE A 127 -13.17 6.14 -14.52
C ILE A 127 -11.85 6.89 -14.35
N ALA A 128 -11.13 7.16 -15.44
CA ALA A 128 -9.89 7.94 -15.38
C ALA A 128 -10.08 9.29 -14.69
N MET A 129 -11.15 10.01 -15.04
CA MET A 129 -11.47 11.31 -14.43
C MET A 129 -11.85 11.17 -12.95
N LYS A 130 -12.70 10.20 -12.60
CA LYS A 130 -13.07 9.89 -11.20
C LYS A 130 -11.86 9.56 -10.33
N CYS A 131 -10.85 8.91 -10.89
CA CYS A 131 -9.59 8.59 -10.21
C CYS A 131 -8.60 9.76 -10.14
N GLY A 132 -8.96 10.94 -10.66
CA GLY A 132 -8.11 12.15 -10.58
C GLY A 132 -7.02 12.25 -11.65
N PHE A 133 -7.13 11.49 -12.75
CA PHE A 133 -6.23 11.68 -13.90
C PHE A 133 -6.75 12.81 -14.80
N SER A 134 -5.86 13.70 -15.17
CA SER A 134 -6.19 14.83 -16.05
C SER A 134 -6.34 14.43 -17.52
N THR A 135 -5.80 13.28 -17.93
CA THR A 135 -5.91 12.77 -19.31
C THR A 135 -6.01 11.27 -19.35
N ILE A 136 -6.83 10.75 -20.25
CA ILE A 136 -6.97 9.31 -20.51
C ILE A 136 -5.65 8.67 -20.98
N ARG A 137 -4.81 9.42 -21.71
CA ARG A 137 -3.49 8.93 -22.16
C ARG A 137 -2.58 8.62 -20.98
N ASN A 138 -2.51 9.53 -19.99
CA ASN A 138 -1.70 9.31 -18.79
C ASN A 138 -2.28 8.17 -17.96
N PHE A 139 -3.59 8.11 -17.78
CA PHE A 139 -4.26 7.01 -17.10
C PHE A 139 -3.89 5.65 -17.70
N ASN A 140 -4.08 5.47 -19.01
CA ASN A 140 -3.79 4.21 -19.68
C ASN A 140 -2.33 3.79 -19.52
N ARG A 141 -1.40 4.74 -19.62
CA ARG A 141 0.03 4.47 -19.44
C ARG A 141 0.34 4.01 -18.02
N VAL A 142 -0.16 4.73 -17.01
CA VAL A 142 0.08 4.41 -15.59
C VAL A 142 -0.63 3.10 -15.23
N PHE A 143 -1.87 2.92 -15.65
CA PHE A 143 -2.63 1.68 -15.39
C PHE A 143 -1.91 0.45 -15.93
N LYS A 144 -1.43 0.52 -17.18
CA LYS A 144 -0.69 -0.59 -17.80
C LYS A 144 0.64 -0.85 -17.08
N ASN A 145 1.34 0.19 -16.65
CA ASN A 145 2.59 0.02 -15.91
C ASN A 145 2.38 -0.65 -14.53
N GLU A 146 1.31 -0.28 -13.82
CA GLU A 146 1.03 -0.82 -12.48
C GLU A 146 0.39 -2.22 -12.52
N THR A 147 -0.45 -2.52 -13.53
CA THR A 147 -1.22 -3.77 -13.57
C THR A 147 -0.74 -4.77 -14.64
N GLY A 148 0.16 -4.36 -15.52
CA GLY A 148 0.60 -5.14 -16.67
C GLY A 148 -0.42 -5.20 -17.84
N GLN A 149 -1.62 -4.65 -17.66
CA GLN A 149 -2.74 -4.79 -18.60
C GLN A 149 -3.37 -3.43 -18.95
N THR A 150 -4.11 -3.38 -20.05
CA THR A 150 -4.94 -2.20 -20.35
C THR A 150 -6.22 -2.22 -19.50
N PRO A 151 -6.83 -1.05 -19.18
CA PRO A 151 -8.09 -1.00 -18.43
C PRO A 151 -9.22 -1.83 -19.05
N LYS A 152 -9.33 -1.83 -20.37
CA LYS A 152 -10.33 -2.65 -21.10
C LYS A 152 -10.07 -4.16 -20.94
N ALA A 153 -8.81 -4.60 -21.03
CA ALA A 153 -8.45 -6.00 -20.83
C ALA A 153 -8.70 -6.43 -19.38
N TYR A 154 -8.34 -5.58 -18.43
CA TYR A 154 -8.58 -5.80 -17.01
C TYR A 154 -10.07 -5.98 -16.69
N ARG A 155 -10.93 -5.11 -17.23
CA ARG A 155 -12.40 -5.23 -17.08
C ARG A 155 -12.89 -6.56 -17.63
N LYS A 156 -12.52 -6.91 -18.86
CA LYS A 156 -12.97 -8.14 -19.51
C LYS A 156 -12.63 -9.40 -18.70
N LEU A 157 -11.43 -9.47 -18.14
CA LEU A 157 -11.00 -10.61 -17.33
C LEU A 157 -11.76 -10.71 -16.00
N ASN A 158 -12.12 -9.57 -15.39
CA ASN A 158 -12.80 -9.58 -14.10
C ASN A 158 -14.34 -9.63 -14.21
N SER A 159 -14.92 -9.21 -15.34
CA SER A 159 -16.36 -9.40 -15.63
C SER A 159 -16.73 -10.85 -15.90
N SER A 160 -15.78 -11.66 -16.38
CA SER A 160 -16.00 -13.10 -16.63
C SER A 160 -16.03 -13.93 -15.36
N ASN A 161 -15.64 -13.37 -14.21
CA ASN A 161 -15.58 -14.03 -12.91
C ASN A 161 -16.77 -13.68 -11.99
N SER A 162 -17.76 -12.94 -12.47
CA SER A 162 -18.99 -12.70 -11.69
C SER A 162 -19.92 -13.91 -11.79
N PRO A 163 -20.41 -14.48 -10.67
CA PRO A 163 -21.18 -15.73 -10.65
C PRO A 163 -22.62 -15.65 -11.19
N SER A 164 -22.99 -14.65 -11.97
CA SER A 164 -24.40 -14.40 -12.35
C SER A 164 -24.87 -14.98 -13.68
N ASP A 165 -24.05 -15.78 -14.41
CA ASP A 165 -24.47 -16.34 -15.72
C ASP A 165 -24.59 -17.87 -15.78
N SER A 166 -24.67 -18.56 -14.64
CA SER A 166 -24.81 -20.04 -14.60
C SER A 166 -26.23 -20.55 -14.35
N GLU A 167 -27.26 -19.69 -14.22
CA GLU A 167 -28.64 -20.16 -13.90
C GLU A 167 -29.71 -19.97 -14.99
N GLN A 168 -29.33 -19.76 -16.26
CA GLN A 168 -30.35 -19.70 -17.35
C GLN A 168 -30.07 -20.60 -18.54
N ARG A 169 -29.62 -21.84 -18.32
CA ARG A 169 -29.60 -22.86 -19.40
C ARG A 169 -30.03 -24.24 -18.89
N GLU A 170 -31.22 -24.33 -18.32
CA GLU A 170 -31.99 -25.57 -18.27
C GLU A 170 -33.44 -25.17 -18.26
N ASP A 171 -34.04 -25.09 -19.46
CA ASP A 171 -35.42 -25.43 -19.78
C ASP A 171 -35.76 -24.96 -21.19
N LYS A 172 -35.45 -25.86 -22.16
CA LYS A 172 -36.28 -26.09 -23.34
C LYS A 172 -35.86 -27.39 -24.03
#